data_a4b2456270fbdb30d5a686fba25236d7
#
_entry.id   a4b2456270fbdb30d5a686fba25236d7
#
_cell.length_a   1.000
_cell.length_b   1.000
_cell.length_c   1.000
_cell.angle_alpha   90.00
_cell.angle_beta   90.00
_cell.angle_gamma   90.00
#
_symmetry.space_group_name_H-M   'P 1'
#
loop_
_entity.id
_entity.type
_entity.pdbx_description
1 polymer ?
#
loop_
_entity_poly.entity_id
_entity_poly.type
_entity_poly.pdbx_seq_one_letter_code
_entity_poly.pdbx_strand_id
1 'polypeptide(L)'
;MPRNVKDYSQCDFDDLKAWLKMAHEEFGLYTIVRPGPFICAEWAGGGYPRWVAKFCPAKYDTSFWLRSNHPEHMKWTKHWYDAVCPVFAEEQLTRKKSGEKGIIMVQLENEYIYFGMESEKKEEVLRDMAAYCTNNGIEVPLFTCVTPEVRGSKDAVISQLFDMDNQYVWWNIQEAKSRIEDLKRQQPNAPAFVCELQGGWFSTVGGGLSEDSYLDGRHARGMALMAMAGGSTGLNYYMFFGGTNLAGWGARRMTTSYDYGAALKESGGVSEKFAAVKGVGDFVNRFGTQLARSEAIEFTTSDNIKDLTVGVRRTK
;
A
#
# COMPACT_ATOMS: atom_id res chain seq x y z
N MET A 1 -15.48 13.94 -18.05
CA MET A 1 -14.75 14.90 -17.20
C MET A 1 -14.93 16.30 -17.77
N PRO A 2 -15.22 17.31 -16.96
CA PRO A 2 -15.38 18.69 -17.45
C PRO A 2 -14.08 19.15 -18.15
N ARG A 3 -14.23 19.79 -19.30
CA ARG A 3 -13.08 20.26 -20.12
C ARG A 3 -12.32 21.44 -19.50
N ASN A 4 -12.78 21.98 -18.39
CA ASN A 4 -12.28 23.19 -17.73
C ASN A 4 -12.09 23.05 -16.23
N VAL A 5 -11.58 21.92 -15.73
CA VAL A 5 -11.24 21.80 -14.31
C VAL A 5 -10.08 22.76 -14.01
N LYS A 6 -10.39 23.89 -13.38
CA LYS A 6 -9.40 24.87 -12.93
C LYS A 6 -8.83 24.57 -11.53
N ASP A 7 -9.51 23.70 -10.80
CA ASP A 7 -9.20 23.28 -9.45
C ASP A 7 -9.92 21.98 -9.10
N TYR A 8 -9.65 21.38 -7.95
CA TYR A 8 -10.32 20.19 -7.45
C TYR A 8 -11.62 20.47 -6.67
N SER A 9 -12.10 21.73 -6.65
CA SER A 9 -13.35 22.09 -5.97
C SER A 9 -14.60 21.41 -6.54
N GLN A 10 -14.47 20.86 -7.75
CA GLN A 10 -15.53 20.10 -8.44
C GLN A 10 -15.35 18.58 -8.31
N CYS A 11 -14.42 18.10 -7.47
CA CYS A 11 -14.31 16.67 -7.20
C CYS A 11 -15.51 16.23 -6.35
N ASP A 12 -16.16 15.18 -6.81
CA ASP A 12 -17.20 14.49 -6.08
C ASP A 12 -16.56 13.32 -5.31
N PHE A 13 -16.75 13.30 -4.00
CA PHE A 13 -16.25 12.26 -3.10
C PHE A 13 -17.37 11.48 -2.42
N ASP A 14 -18.61 11.60 -2.87
CA ASP A 14 -19.75 10.98 -2.21
C ASP A 14 -19.64 9.44 -2.20
N ASP A 15 -19.20 8.84 -3.30
CA ASP A 15 -18.94 7.39 -3.36
C ASP A 15 -17.82 6.97 -2.40
N LEU A 16 -16.74 7.75 -2.31
CA LEU A 16 -15.64 7.48 -1.39
C LEU A 16 -16.09 7.57 0.07
N LYS A 17 -16.86 8.59 0.42
CA LYS A 17 -17.44 8.77 1.77
C LYS A 17 -18.39 7.62 2.10
N ALA A 18 -19.28 7.27 1.18
CA ALA A 18 -20.20 6.15 1.35
C ALA A 18 -19.47 4.83 1.58
N TRP A 19 -18.41 4.58 0.81
CA TRP A 19 -17.58 3.38 0.94
C TRP A 19 -16.85 3.32 2.28
N LEU A 20 -16.22 4.41 2.72
CA LEU A 20 -15.54 4.48 4.01
C LEU A 20 -16.52 4.26 5.16
N LYS A 21 -17.67 4.92 5.10
CA LYS A 21 -18.74 4.76 6.10
C LYS A 21 -19.24 3.32 6.18
N MET A 22 -19.51 2.70 5.05
CA MET A 22 -19.90 1.29 4.97
C MET A 22 -18.84 0.39 5.62
N ALA A 23 -17.55 0.57 5.27
CA ALA A 23 -16.46 -0.21 5.85
C ALA A 23 -16.38 -0.06 7.38
N HIS A 24 -16.53 1.16 7.90
CA HIS A 24 -16.39 1.45 9.31
C HIS A 24 -17.62 1.04 10.14
N GLU A 25 -18.82 1.43 9.69
CA GLU A 25 -20.06 1.32 10.48
C GLU A 25 -20.78 -0.03 10.26
N GLU A 26 -20.82 -0.52 9.01
CA GLU A 26 -21.55 -1.76 8.71
C GLU A 26 -20.69 -3.01 8.88
N PHE A 27 -19.43 -2.93 8.44
CA PHE A 27 -18.52 -4.09 8.49
C PHE A 27 -17.50 -4.05 9.64
N GLY A 28 -17.43 -2.96 10.39
CA GLY A 28 -16.56 -2.86 11.55
C GLY A 28 -15.06 -2.97 11.20
N LEU A 29 -14.66 -2.49 10.02
CA LEU A 29 -13.28 -2.56 9.52
C LEU A 29 -12.54 -1.25 9.79
N TYR A 30 -11.26 -1.35 10.13
CA TYR A 30 -10.33 -0.23 10.00
C TYR A 30 -9.88 -0.10 8.54
N THR A 31 -9.57 1.10 8.11
CA THR A 31 -9.07 1.32 6.76
C THR A 31 -7.69 1.98 6.76
N ILE A 32 -6.92 1.66 5.73
CA ILE A 32 -5.68 2.34 5.37
C ILE A 32 -5.92 2.93 4.00
N VAL A 33 -5.67 4.23 3.83
CA VAL A 33 -5.92 4.92 2.56
C VAL A 33 -4.61 5.27 1.86
N ARG A 34 -4.61 5.13 0.53
CA ARG A 34 -3.46 5.31 -0.34
C ARG A 34 -3.80 6.28 -1.47
N PRO A 35 -3.87 7.61 -1.19
CA PRO A 35 -4.39 8.59 -2.14
C PRO A 35 -3.47 8.92 -3.31
N GLY A 36 -2.25 8.48 -3.32
CA GLY A 36 -1.24 8.87 -4.31
C GLY A 36 -0.57 10.21 -3.99
N PRO A 37 -0.41 11.11 -4.98
CA PRO A 37 -1.08 11.21 -6.30
C PRO A 37 -0.69 10.16 -7.32
N PHE A 38 0.50 9.59 -7.26
CA PHE A 38 0.86 8.42 -8.04
C PHE A 38 0.40 7.17 -7.29
N ILE A 39 -0.49 6.38 -7.90
CA ILE A 39 -1.04 5.16 -7.28
C ILE A 39 -0.51 3.89 -7.92
N CYS A 40 0.21 3.98 -9.05
CA CYS A 40 0.57 2.84 -9.89
C CYS A 40 -0.67 2.03 -10.33
N ALA A 41 -0.96 0.94 -9.67
CA ALA A 41 -2.16 0.09 -9.79
C ALA A 41 -2.48 -0.32 -11.24
N GLU A 42 -1.46 -0.36 -12.09
CA GLU A 42 -1.58 -0.57 -13.54
C GLU A 42 -2.66 0.33 -14.19
N TRP A 43 -2.85 1.54 -13.63
CA TRP A 43 -3.73 2.56 -14.19
C TRP A 43 -2.99 3.47 -15.17
N ALA A 44 -3.71 3.92 -16.20
CA ALA A 44 -3.17 4.84 -17.19
C ALA A 44 -2.61 6.10 -16.52
N GLY A 45 -1.32 6.37 -16.78
CA GLY A 45 -0.62 7.50 -16.17
C GLY A 45 -0.38 7.38 -14.66
N GLY A 46 -0.47 6.16 -14.09
CA GLY A 46 -0.27 5.95 -12.66
C GLY A 46 -1.29 6.65 -11.76
N GLY A 47 -2.49 6.93 -12.29
CA GLY A 47 -3.57 7.62 -11.59
C GLY A 47 -3.65 9.12 -11.84
N TYR A 48 -2.62 9.73 -12.41
CA TYR A 48 -2.69 11.16 -12.74
C TYR A 48 -3.75 11.43 -13.81
N PRO A 49 -4.62 12.45 -13.63
CA PRO A 49 -5.56 12.87 -14.65
C PRO A 49 -4.84 13.30 -15.94
N ARG A 50 -5.31 12.86 -17.10
CA ARG A 50 -4.69 13.17 -18.40
C ARG A 50 -4.50 14.67 -18.64
N TRP A 51 -5.38 15.51 -18.10
CA TRP A 51 -5.28 16.96 -18.26
C TRP A 51 -4.09 17.56 -17.51
N VAL A 52 -3.56 16.92 -16.46
CA VAL A 52 -2.35 17.35 -15.75
C VAL A 52 -1.15 17.40 -16.70
N ALA A 53 -1.07 16.48 -17.65
CA ALA A 53 0.01 16.46 -18.64
C ALA A 53 0.09 17.73 -19.51
N LYS A 54 -0.99 18.50 -19.64
CA LYS A 54 -0.99 19.78 -20.36
C LYS A 54 -0.14 20.85 -19.70
N PHE A 55 0.14 20.72 -18.42
CA PHE A 55 0.98 21.65 -17.66
C PHE A 55 2.45 21.25 -17.67
N CYS A 56 2.78 20.13 -18.32
CA CYS A 56 4.16 19.72 -18.52
C CYS A 56 4.91 20.78 -19.34
N PRO A 57 6.03 21.33 -18.83
CA PRO A 57 6.86 22.22 -19.61
C PRO A 57 7.35 21.52 -20.90
N ALA A 58 7.25 22.19 -22.04
CA ALA A 58 7.55 21.62 -23.37
C ALA A 58 8.95 21.02 -23.51
N LYS A 59 9.88 21.41 -22.64
CA LYS A 59 11.28 20.90 -22.59
C LYS A 59 11.47 19.61 -21.78
N TYR A 60 10.43 19.13 -21.11
CA TYR A 60 10.49 17.89 -20.32
C TYR A 60 9.67 16.80 -20.97
N ASP A 61 10.17 15.58 -20.97
CA ASP A 61 9.33 14.39 -21.18
C ASP A 61 8.31 14.34 -20.03
N THR A 62 7.06 14.03 -20.35
CA THR A 62 5.95 13.96 -19.40
C THR A 62 6.22 12.98 -18.25
N SER A 63 7.09 12.01 -18.46
CA SER A 63 7.48 11.04 -17.43
C SER A 63 8.41 11.60 -16.35
N PHE A 64 9.12 12.70 -16.61
CA PHE A 64 10.16 13.19 -15.69
C PHE A 64 9.74 14.36 -14.80
N TRP A 65 8.63 15.02 -15.05
CA TRP A 65 8.19 16.11 -14.18
C TRP A 65 7.13 15.67 -13.16
N LEU A 66 6.32 14.67 -13.51
CA LEU A 66 5.44 14.01 -12.55
C LEU A 66 6.29 13.26 -11.51
N ARG A 67 5.79 13.17 -10.29
CA ARG A 67 6.48 12.58 -9.13
C ARG A 67 7.76 13.32 -8.68
N SER A 68 8.06 14.50 -9.24
CA SER A 68 9.24 15.29 -8.90
C SER A 68 8.90 16.50 -8.02
N ASN A 69 9.93 17.22 -7.57
CA ASN A 69 9.79 18.52 -6.90
C ASN A 69 9.51 19.69 -7.87
N HIS A 70 9.15 19.41 -9.14
CA HIS A 70 8.81 20.46 -10.09
C HIS A 70 7.61 21.28 -9.58
N PRO A 71 7.67 22.64 -9.59
CA PRO A 71 6.63 23.49 -8.98
C PRO A 71 5.23 23.23 -9.48
N GLU A 72 5.04 22.98 -10.79
CA GLU A 72 3.73 22.65 -11.33
C GLU A 72 3.21 21.29 -10.85
N HIS A 73 4.08 20.27 -10.72
CA HIS A 73 3.68 19.00 -10.13
C HIS A 73 3.27 19.16 -8.67
N MET A 74 4.10 19.86 -7.87
CA MET A 74 3.81 20.08 -6.44
C MET A 74 2.55 20.92 -6.22
N LYS A 75 2.28 21.89 -7.10
CA LYS A 75 1.03 22.65 -7.09
C LYS A 75 -0.19 21.75 -7.27
N TRP A 76 -0.18 20.85 -8.26
CA TRP A 76 -1.30 19.94 -8.51
C TRP A 76 -1.39 18.85 -7.46
N THR A 77 -0.28 18.40 -6.92
CA THR A 77 -0.24 17.51 -5.75
C THR A 77 -0.91 18.17 -4.55
N LYS A 78 -0.55 19.40 -4.25
CA LYS A 78 -1.19 20.16 -3.16
C LYS A 78 -2.70 20.29 -3.36
N HIS A 79 -3.15 20.68 -4.56
CA HIS A 79 -4.58 20.79 -4.86
C HIS A 79 -5.32 19.47 -4.66
N TRP A 80 -4.69 18.35 -5.02
CA TRP A 80 -5.26 17.01 -4.78
C TRP A 80 -5.40 16.73 -3.28
N TYR A 81 -4.37 16.97 -2.50
CA TYR A 81 -4.41 16.76 -1.05
C TYR A 81 -5.39 17.72 -0.36
N ASP A 82 -5.45 18.98 -0.78
CA ASP A 82 -6.43 19.95 -0.28
C ASP A 82 -7.88 19.49 -0.53
N ALA A 83 -8.13 18.71 -1.58
CA ALA A 83 -9.45 18.18 -1.88
C ALA A 83 -9.77 16.87 -1.14
N VAL A 84 -8.83 15.91 -1.09
CA VAL A 84 -9.10 14.56 -0.58
C VAL A 84 -8.84 14.41 0.91
N CYS A 85 -7.84 15.10 1.47
CA CYS A 85 -7.50 14.95 2.88
C CYS A 85 -8.61 15.38 3.84
N PRO A 86 -9.41 16.43 3.59
CA PRO A 86 -10.56 16.74 4.44
C PRO A 86 -11.56 15.58 4.56
N VAL A 87 -11.76 14.80 3.49
CA VAL A 87 -12.62 13.61 3.52
C VAL A 87 -12.05 12.55 4.47
N PHE A 88 -10.74 12.32 4.40
CA PHE A 88 -10.08 11.37 5.29
C PHE A 88 -10.02 11.86 6.74
N ALA A 89 -9.84 13.16 6.93
CA ALA A 89 -9.81 13.77 8.26
C ALA A 89 -11.12 13.59 9.02
N GLU A 90 -12.27 13.60 8.34
CA GLU A 90 -13.57 13.31 8.94
C GLU A 90 -13.69 11.85 9.37
N GLU A 91 -13.07 10.93 8.63
CA GLU A 91 -13.21 9.49 8.82
C GLU A 91 -12.04 8.85 9.58
N GLN A 92 -11.03 9.61 10.00
CA GLN A 92 -9.87 9.09 10.71
C GLN A 92 -10.19 8.67 12.15
N LEU A 93 -9.48 7.66 12.63
CA LEU A 93 -9.72 7.02 13.93
C LEU A 93 -9.61 7.99 15.11
N THR A 94 -8.73 9.00 15.04
CA THR A 94 -8.53 10.00 16.08
C THR A 94 -9.77 10.85 16.35
N ARG A 95 -10.70 10.90 15.41
CA ARG A 95 -11.97 11.64 15.52
C ARG A 95 -13.18 10.75 15.81
N LYS A 96 -12.97 9.45 15.96
CA LYS A 96 -14.03 8.49 16.27
C LYS A 96 -14.13 8.26 17.77
N LYS A 97 -15.32 7.87 18.24
CA LYS A 97 -15.53 7.49 19.64
C LYS A 97 -14.87 6.15 19.94
N SER A 98 -14.65 5.89 21.22
CA SER A 98 -14.11 4.61 21.65
C SER A 98 -14.94 3.43 21.14
N GLY A 99 -14.29 2.48 20.46
CA GLY A 99 -14.91 1.31 19.86
C GLY A 99 -15.36 1.46 18.42
N GLU A 100 -15.49 2.69 17.90
CA GLU A 100 -15.77 2.94 16.48
C GLU A 100 -14.55 2.64 15.62
N LYS A 101 -14.76 2.42 14.33
CA LYS A 101 -13.72 2.18 13.34
C LYS A 101 -13.48 3.44 12.51
N GLY A 102 -12.32 3.50 11.87
CA GLY A 102 -11.93 4.64 11.06
C GLY A 102 -10.64 4.37 10.29
N ILE A 103 -10.18 5.38 9.58
CA ILE A 103 -8.87 5.37 8.92
C ILE A 103 -7.79 5.39 9.99
N ILE A 104 -6.84 4.45 9.89
CA ILE A 104 -5.74 4.31 10.86
C ILE A 104 -4.40 4.81 10.33
N MET A 105 -4.21 4.91 9.02
CA MET A 105 -2.98 5.37 8.38
C MET A 105 -3.24 5.93 6.99
N VAL A 106 -2.40 6.86 6.56
CA VAL A 106 -2.45 7.45 5.20
C VAL A 106 -1.08 7.31 4.54
N GLN A 107 -1.04 6.75 3.32
CA GLN A 107 0.18 6.64 2.54
C GLN A 107 0.51 7.92 1.78
N LEU A 108 1.79 8.24 1.70
CA LEU A 108 2.35 9.25 0.82
C LEU A 108 3.06 8.57 -0.33
N GLU A 109 2.76 8.98 -1.56
CA GLU A 109 3.37 8.46 -2.78
C GLU A 109 3.16 6.92 -2.93
N ASN A 110 3.82 6.29 -3.88
CA ASN A 110 3.81 4.84 -4.04
C ASN A 110 5.12 4.35 -4.64
N GLU A 111 5.81 3.45 -3.94
CA GLU A 111 7.05 2.82 -4.43
C GLU A 111 8.04 3.84 -4.99
N TYR A 112 8.40 4.82 -4.19
CA TYR A 112 9.18 5.97 -4.65
C TYR A 112 10.63 5.62 -5.04
N ILE A 113 11.11 4.43 -4.63
CA ILE A 113 12.40 3.89 -5.07
C ILE A 113 12.50 3.77 -6.60
N TYR A 114 11.38 3.46 -7.26
CA TYR A 114 11.37 3.27 -8.72
C TYR A 114 11.33 4.58 -9.50
N PHE A 115 11.36 5.72 -8.81
CA PHE A 115 11.48 7.01 -9.44
C PHE A 115 12.92 7.53 -9.37
N GLY A 116 13.54 7.73 -10.55
CA GLY A 116 14.95 8.11 -10.68
C GLY A 116 15.22 9.58 -10.36
N MET A 117 15.08 9.97 -9.11
CA MET A 117 15.39 11.32 -8.62
C MET A 117 16.35 11.23 -7.44
N GLU A 118 17.16 12.26 -7.24
CA GLU A 118 18.09 12.38 -6.12
C GLU A 118 17.34 12.31 -4.77
N SER A 119 17.95 11.66 -3.77
CA SER A 119 17.29 11.42 -2.47
C SER A 119 16.87 12.71 -1.77
N GLU A 120 17.68 13.76 -1.80
CA GLU A 120 17.35 15.06 -1.21
C GLU A 120 16.06 15.66 -1.81
N LYS A 121 15.88 15.54 -3.11
CA LYS A 121 14.67 16.02 -3.79
C LYS A 121 13.43 15.15 -3.49
N LYS A 122 13.63 13.86 -3.30
CA LYS A 122 12.55 12.97 -2.82
C LYS A 122 12.12 13.35 -1.41
N GLU A 123 13.07 13.65 -0.53
CA GLU A 123 12.77 14.10 0.82
C GLU A 123 12.02 15.43 0.83
N GLU A 124 12.37 16.39 -0.06
CA GLU A 124 11.59 17.63 -0.23
C GLU A 124 10.13 17.35 -0.58
N VAL A 125 9.89 16.49 -1.58
CA VAL A 125 8.54 16.09 -1.99
C VAL A 125 7.77 15.43 -0.84
N LEU A 126 8.41 14.53 -0.10
CA LEU A 126 7.79 13.85 1.03
C LEU A 126 7.46 14.80 2.19
N ARG A 127 8.34 15.77 2.49
CA ARG A 127 8.07 16.83 3.49
C ARG A 127 6.84 17.64 3.11
N ASP A 128 6.78 18.07 1.85
CA ASP A 128 5.65 18.85 1.35
C ASP A 128 4.35 18.05 1.39
N MET A 129 4.36 16.79 0.96
CA MET A 129 3.18 15.91 1.02
C MET A 129 2.73 15.69 2.47
N ALA A 130 3.66 15.45 3.39
CA ALA A 130 3.34 15.32 4.81
C ALA A 130 2.71 16.60 5.36
N ALA A 131 3.25 17.76 5.00
CA ALA A 131 2.68 19.06 5.37
C ALA A 131 1.28 19.27 4.76
N TYR A 132 1.05 18.86 3.51
CA TYR A 132 -0.29 18.95 2.90
C TYR A 132 -1.31 18.07 3.65
N CYS A 133 -0.92 16.86 4.06
CA CYS A 133 -1.78 16.01 4.89
C CYS A 133 -2.12 16.67 6.23
N THR A 134 -1.10 17.07 6.98
CA THR A 134 -1.30 17.62 8.34
C THR A 134 -2.04 18.95 8.33
N ASN A 135 -1.75 19.83 7.36
CA ASN A 135 -2.46 21.11 7.18
C ASN A 135 -3.94 20.93 6.81
N ASN A 136 -4.31 19.79 6.24
CA ASN A 136 -5.68 19.41 5.92
C ASN A 136 -6.31 18.50 6.99
N GLY A 137 -5.72 18.45 8.19
CA GLY A 137 -6.31 17.85 9.38
C GLY A 137 -6.09 16.35 9.53
N ILE A 138 -5.13 15.75 8.82
CA ILE A 138 -4.73 14.35 9.04
C ILE A 138 -3.89 14.27 10.33
N GLU A 139 -4.32 13.42 11.25
CA GLU A 139 -3.73 13.21 12.58
C GLU A 139 -3.23 11.76 12.76
N VAL A 140 -3.70 10.83 11.95
CA VAL A 140 -3.23 9.45 11.96
C VAL A 140 -1.83 9.34 11.34
N PRO A 141 -1.04 8.29 11.67
CA PRO A 141 0.28 8.12 11.12
C PRO A 141 0.33 8.15 9.59
N LEU A 142 1.36 8.82 9.07
CA LEU A 142 1.70 8.84 7.66
C LEU A 142 2.79 7.80 7.39
N PHE A 143 2.71 7.15 6.23
CA PHE A 143 3.69 6.15 5.84
C PHE A 143 4.00 6.19 4.34
N THR A 144 5.06 5.51 3.96
CA THR A 144 5.43 5.25 2.56
C THR A 144 5.52 3.74 2.31
N CYS A 145 5.67 3.33 1.07
CA CYS A 145 6.07 1.96 0.75
C CYS A 145 7.27 1.96 -0.20
N VAL A 146 8.23 1.10 0.09
CA VAL A 146 9.47 0.92 -0.69
C VAL A 146 10.15 2.27 -0.98
N THR A 147 10.36 3.05 0.08
CA THR A 147 10.97 4.38 0.03
C THR A 147 12.14 4.44 1.01
N PRO A 148 13.34 4.01 0.60
CA PRO A 148 14.51 3.90 1.50
C PRO A 148 14.89 5.21 2.20
N GLU A 149 14.61 6.36 1.59
CA GLU A 149 14.86 7.69 2.16
C GLU A 149 14.17 7.91 3.52
N VAL A 150 13.09 7.20 3.79
CA VAL A 150 12.35 7.27 5.06
C VAL A 150 13.02 6.43 6.14
N ARG A 151 13.64 5.31 5.76
CA ARG A 151 14.19 4.33 6.69
C ARG A 151 15.38 4.89 7.47
N GLY A 152 15.16 5.19 8.75
CA GLY A 152 16.21 5.72 9.63
C GLY A 152 16.62 7.16 9.32
N SER A 153 15.80 7.93 8.60
CA SER A 153 16.03 9.34 8.35
C SER A 153 16.20 10.12 9.65
N LYS A 154 17.09 11.11 9.62
CA LYS A 154 17.33 12.07 10.72
C LYS A 154 16.62 13.41 10.49
N ASP A 155 15.97 13.58 9.35
CA ASP A 155 15.15 14.76 9.08
C ASP A 155 13.97 14.82 10.05
N ALA A 156 13.65 15.99 10.58
CA ALA A 156 12.65 16.16 11.63
C ALA A 156 11.24 15.77 11.20
N VAL A 157 10.89 15.89 9.92
CA VAL A 157 9.59 15.51 9.38
C VAL A 157 9.62 14.06 8.89
N ILE A 158 10.62 13.71 8.08
CA ILE A 158 10.73 12.37 7.49
C ILE A 158 10.88 11.29 8.55
N SER A 159 11.57 11.58 9.67
CA SER A 159 11.71 10.63 10.79
C SER A 159 10.40 10.33 11.53
N GLN A 160 9.34 11.09 11.30
CA GLN A 160 8.00 10.81 11.82
C GLN A 160 7.18 9.89 10.90
N LEU A 161 7.66 9.69 9.67
CA LEU A 161 7.13 8.70 8.76
C LEU A 161 7.75 7.33 9.05
N PHE A 162 7.11 6.29 8.57
CA PHE A 162 7.73 4.98 8.49
C PHE A 162 7.49 4.36 7.12
N ASP A 163 8.38 3.48 6.70
CA ASP A 163 8.28 2.82 5.41
C ASP A 163 7.75 1.39 5.59
N MET A 164 6.93 0.95 4.65
CA MET A 164 6.44 -0.42 4.56
C MET A 164 7.10 -1.13 3.39
N ASP A 165 7.09 -2.46 3.42
CA ASP A 165 7.63 -3.27 2.35
C ASP A 165 6.53 -3.77 1.40
N ASN A 166 6.85 -3.91 0.11
CA ASN A 166 6.03 -4.58 -0.89
C ASN A 166 6.74 -5.86 -1.29
N GLN A 167 6.07 -7.00 -1.20
CA GLN A 167 6.69 -8.32 -1.36
C GLN A 167 6.13 -9.09 -2.55
N TYR A 168 6.85 -9.06 -3.65
CA TYR A 168 6.59 -9.79 -4.89
C TYR A 168 7.73 -10.79 -5.15
N VAL A 169 7.81 -11.84 -4.34
CA VAL A 169 8.92 -12.78 -4.30
C VAL A 169 8.61 -14.12 -4.99
N TRP A 170 7.43 -14.23 -5.57
CA TRP A 170 6.98 -15.46 -6.24
C TRP A 170 7.11 -16.66 -5.30
N TRP A 171 7.64 -17.79 -5.78
CA TRP A 171 7.86 -18.96 -4.94
C TRP A 171 9.14 -18.91 -4.09
N ASN A 172 9.94 -17.84 -4.17
CA ASN A 172 11.03 -17.60 -3.23
C ASN A 172 10.51 -17.05 -1.90
N ILE A 173 9.54 -17.73 -1.29
CA ILE A 173 8.80 -17.24 -0.09
C ILE A 173 9.71 -17.01 1.12
N GLN A 174 10.89 -17.64 1.18
CA GLN A 174 11.89 -17.40 2.23
C GLN A 174 12.33 -15.93 2.26
N GLU A 175 12.37 -15.28 1.12
CA GLU A 175 12.74 -13.88 1.01
C GLU A 175 11.77 -12.97 1.77
N ALA A 176 10.49 -13.34 1.90
CA ALA A 176 9.52 -12.57 2.65
C ALA A 176 9.94 -12.38 4.12
N LYS A 177 10.54 -13.42 4.72
CA LYS A 177 11.10 -13.34 6.09
C LYS A 177 12.29 -12.39 6.15
N SER A 178 13.30 -12.59 5.32
CA SER A 178 14.54 -11.81 5.35
C SER A 178 14.30 -10.33 5.05
N ARG A 179 13.35 -9.98 4.17
CA ARG A 179 12.97 -8.60 3.87
C ARG A 179 12.36 -7.89 5.09
N ILE A 180 11.54 -8.59 5.87
CA ILE A 180 10.99 -8.01 7.12
C ILE A 180 12.07 -7.85 8.17
N GLU A 181 12.98 -8.80 8.30
CA GLU A 181 14.12 -8.69 9.21
C GLU A 181 15.01 -7.49 8.84
N ASP A 182 15.23 -7.28 7.54
CA ASP A 182 15.98 -6.13 7.02
C ASP A 182 15.25 -4.80 7.30
N LEU A 183 13.95 -4.72 7.02
CA LEU A 183 13.14 -3.55 7.31
C LEU A 183 13.23 -3.16 8.80
N LYS A 184 13.14 -4.13 9.71
CA LYS A 184 13.28 -3.91 11.16
C LYS A 184 14.66 -3.38 11.54
N ARG A 185 15.74 -3.85 10.90
CA ARG A 185 17.09 -3.34 11.16
C ARG A 185 17.23 -1.88 10.72
N GLN A 186 16.60 -1.50 9.62
CA GLN A 186 16.68 -0.14 9.07
C GLN A 186 15.80 0.86 9.85
N GLN A 187 14.68 0.41 10.42
CA GLN A 187 13.76 1.25 11.19
C GLN A 187 13.27 0.55 12.47
N PRO A 188 14.13 0.37 13.47
CA PRO A 188 13.85 -0.47 14.65
C PRO A 188 12.70 0.04 15.52
N ASN A 189 12.39 1.32 15.45
CA ASN A 189 11.34 1.98 16.23
C ASN A 189 9.99 2.08 15.49
N ALA A 190 9.90 1.57 14.26
CA ALA A 190 8.70 1.59 13.46
C ALA A 190 8.09 0.17 13.33
N PRO A 191 6.77 0.06 13.04
CA PRO A 191 6.17 -1.23 12.76
C PRO A 191 6.77 -1.84 11.48
N ALA A 192 7.05 -3.13 11.50
CA ALA A 192 7.43 -3.86 10.29
C ALA A 192 6.15 -4.35 9.60
N PHE A 193 5.72 -3.66 8.56
CA PHE A 193 4.45 -3.91 7.88
C PHE A 193 4.69 -4.27 6.42
N VAL A 194 3.95 -5.25 5.89
CA VAL A 194 3.90 -5.54 4.45
C VAL A 194 2.68 -4.82 3.86
N CYS A 195 2.95 -3.76 3.09
CA CYS A 195 1.91 -2.95 2.45
C CYS A 195 1.28 -3.68 1.27
N GLU A 196 2.07 -4.46 0.53
CA GLU A 196 1.62 -5.27 -0.59
C GLU A 196 2.25 -6.67 -0.49
N LEU A 197 1.50 -7.59 0.09
CA LEU A 197 1.86 -9.01 0.10
C LEU A 197 1.26 -9.66 -1.15
N GLN A 198 2.10 -10.24 -2.00
CA GLN A 198 1.69 -10.77 -3.30
C GLN A 198 0.52 -11.75 -3.20
N GLY A 199 -0.66 -11.31 -3.65
CA GLY A 199 -1.88 -12.12 -3.70
C GLY A 199 -2.08 -12.84 -5.05
N GLY A 200 -1.33 -12.43 -6.07
CA GLY A 200 -1.40 -12.91 -7.43
C GLY A 200 -0.55 -12.07 -8.37
N TRP A 201 -1.03 -11.87 -9.59
CA TRP A 201 -0.43 -10.96 -10.57
C TRP A 201 -1.46 -10.52 -11.61
N PHE A 202 -1.20 -9.43 -12.29
CA PHE A 202 -2.08 -8.89 -13.32
C PHE A 202 -1.95 -9.63 -14.66
N SER A 203 -2.99 -9.52 -15.50
CA SER A 203 -3.03 -10.02 -16.86
C SER A 203 -2.61 -8.94 -17.86
N THR A 204 -1.91 -9.35 -18.93
CA THR A 204 -1.54 -8.46 -20.03
C THR A 204 -2.13 -8.95 -21.34
N VAL A 205 -2.42 -8.02 -22.26
CA VAL A 205 -2.90 -8.37 -23.61
C VAL A 205 -1.86 -9.26 -24.31
N GLY A 206 -2.27 -10.47 -24.71
CA GLY A 206 -1.40 -11.47 -25.31
C GLY A 206 -0.56 -12.29 -24.30
N GLY A 207 -0.74 -12.07 -23.01
CA GLY A 207 -0.16 -12.88 -21.93
C GLY A 207 -1.15 -13.90 -21.37
N GLY A 208 -0.73 -14.59 -20.30
CA GLY A 208 -1.60 -15.48 -19.53
C GLY A 208 -2.65 -14.72 -18.73
N LEU A 209 -3.73 -15.40 -18.38
CA LEU A 209 -4.75 -14.85 -17.47
C LEU A 209 -4.26 -14.95 -16.03
N SER A 210 -4.65 -13.99 -15.20
CA SER A 210 -4.32 -13.99 -13.78
C SER A 210 -4.92 -15.17 -13.03
N GLU A 211 -6.09 -15.64 -13.46
CA GLU A 211 -6.75 -16.83 -12.89
C GLU A 211 -5.97 -18.13 -13.15
N ASP A 212 -5.18 -18.19 -14.21
CA ASP A 212 -4.30 -19.31 -14.54
C ASP A 212 -2.94 -19.24 -13.83
N SER A 213 -2.80 -18.27 -12.92
CA SER A 213 -1.55 -18.10 -12.17
C SER A 213 -1.26 -19.31 -11.29
N TYR A 214 0.00 -19.76 -11.34
CA TYR A 214 0.51 -20.81 -10.45
C TYR A 214 0.70 -20.36 -8.99
N LEU A 215 0.37 -19.11 -8.67
CA LEU A 215 0.39 -18.58 -7.32
C LEU A 215 -0.94 -18.95 -6.63
N ASP A 216 -0.96 -20.10 -6.00
CA ASP A 216 -2.13 -20.71 -5.37
C ASP A 216 -2.30 -20.31 -3.87
N GLY A 217 -3.24 -20.94 -3.18
CA GLY A 217 -3.46 -20.70 -1.75
C GLY A 217 -2.28 -21.10 -0.86
N ARG A 218 -1.44 -22.06 -1.28
CA ARG A 218 -0.21 -22.42 -0.54
C ARG A 218 0.79 -21.27 -0.58
N HIS A 219 0.92 -20.61 -1.75
CA HIS A 219 1.76 -19.42 -1.91
C HIS A 219 1.25 -18.29 -1.00
N ALA A 220 -0.03 -17.92 -1.10
CA ALA A 220 -0.61 -16.82 -0.30
C ALA A 220 -0.44 -17.06 1.21
N ARG A 221 -0.68 -18.28 1.68
CA ARG A 221 -0.46 -18.67 3.09
C ARG A 221 1.02 -18.67 3.45
N GLY A 222 1.88 -19.24 2.61
CA GLY A 222 3.33 -19.32 2.82
C GLY A 222 3.95 -17.94 2.98
N MET A 223 3.63 -17.01 2.09
CA MET A 223 4.08 -15.62 2.15
C MET A 223 3.72 -14.96 3.49
N ALA A 224 2.47 -15.08 3.92
CA ALA A 224 2.01 -14.49 5.18
C ALA A 224 2.75 -15.09 6.39
N LEU A 225 2.88 -16.42 6.44
CA LEU A 225 3.57 -17.10 7.53
C LEU A 225 5.05 -16.72 7.59
N MET A 226 5.72 -16.60 6.42
CA MET A 226 7.13 -16.19 6.35
C MET A 226 7.34 -14.75 6.82
N ALA A 227 6.50 -13.82 6.38
CA ALA A 227 6.55 -12.44 6.86
C ALA A 227 6.31 -12.35 8.37
N MET A 228 5.34 -13.09 8.90
CA MET A 228 5.11 -13.17 10.36
C MET A 228 6.29 -13.80 11.11
N ALA A 229 6.93 -14.83 10.56
CA ALA A 229 8.13 -15.42 11.13
C ALA A 229 9.29 -14.41 11.18
N GLY A 230 9.43 -13.53 10.19
CA GLY A 230 10.38 -12.41 10.20
C GLY A 230 10.05 -11.30 11.20
N GLY A 231 8.87 -11.33 11.79
CA GLY A 231 8.44 -10.35 12.79
C GLY A 231 7.52 -9.26 12.25
N SER A 232 6.87 -9.48 11.12
CA SER A 232 5.86 -8.54 10.62
C SER A 232 4.76 -8.30 11.65
N THR A 233 4.33 -7.06 11.77
CA THR A 233 3.25 -6.60 12.66
C THR A 233 1.96 -6.32 11.92
N GLY A 234 1.99 -6.34 10.60
CA GLY A 234 0.81 -6.18 9.75
C GLY A 234 1.06 -6.68 8.33
N LEU A 235 0.01 -7.18 7.71
CA LEU A 235 0.01 -7.73 6.37
C LEU A 235 -1.19 -7.20 5.60
N ASN A 236 -0.97 -6.80 4.35
CA ASN A 236 -2.03 -6.41 3.43
C ASN A 236 -1.84 -7.14 2.10
N TYR A 237 -2.79 -8.01 1.72
CA TYR A 237 -2.71 -8.72 0.44
C TYR A 237 -2.96 -7.77 -0.74
N TYR A 238 -2.07 -7.80 -1.70
CA TYR A 238 -2.25 -7.11 -2.97
C TYR A 238 -2.29 -8.12 -4.13
N MET A 239 -3.43 -8.33 -4.78
CA MET A 239 -4.75 -7.86 -4.39
C MET A 239 -5.48 -8.91 -3.54
N PHE A 240 -6.35 -8.49 -2.63
CA PHE A 240 -7.39 -9.32 -2.04
C PHE A 240 -8.65 -9.33 -2.91
N PHE A 241 -8.95 -8.19 -3.54
CA PHE A 241 -9.94 -7.98 -4.59
C PHE A 241 -9.43 -6.91 -5.56
N GLY A 242 -9.32 -7.22 -6.84
CA GLY A 242 -8.77 -6.31 -7.85
C GLY A 242 -9.82 -5.60 -8.71
N GLY A 243 -10.90 -6.27 -9.03
CA GLY A 243 -12.00 -5.72 -9.81
C GLY A 243 -11.73 -5.56 -11.30
N THR A 244 -12.43 -4.61 -11.93
CA THR A 244 -12.41 -4.37 -13.38
C THR A 244 -11.98 -2.94 -13.70
N ASN A 245 -10.99 -2.77 -14.56
CA ASN A 245 -10.59 -1.48 -15.11
C ASN A 245 -11.47 -1.12 -16.33
N LEU A 246 -12.55 -0.38 -16.11
CA LEU A 246 -13.48 -0.03 -17.16
C LEU A 246 -12.90 0.95 -18.17
N ALA A 247 -13.40 0.91 -19.42
CA ALA A 247 -13.00 1.78 -20.54
C ALA A 247 -11.47 1.83 -20.75
N GLY A 248 -10.87 2.99 -20.85
CA GLY A 248 -9.43 3.18 -21.08
C GLY A 248 -8.64 3.51 -19.80
N TRP A 249 -9.07 3.02 -18.64
CA TRP A 249 -8.41 3.29 -17.36
C TRP A 249 -7.19 2.40 -17.11
N GLY A 250 -7.16 1.19 -17.66
CA GLY A 250 -5.98 0.33 -17.61
C GLY A 250 -4.77 0.96 -18.30
N ALA A 251 -3.59 0.70 -17.76
CA ALA A 251 -2.33 1.10 -18.34
C ALA A 251 -2.08 0.38 -19.68
N ARG A 252 -1.08 0.84 -20.44
CA ARG A 252 -0.71 0.23 -21.72
C ARG A 252 -0.45 -1.27 -21.56
N ARG A 253 -1.06 -2.07 -22.43
CA ARG A 253 -1.00 -3.55 -22.47
C ARG A 253 -1.73 -4.25 -21.32
N MET A 254 -2.43 -3.55 -20.45
CA MET A 254 -3.26 -4.20 -19.45
C MET A 254 -4.58 -4.66 -20.05
N THR A 255 -5.05 -5.82 -19.57
CA THR A 255 -6.44 -6.24 -19.81
C THR A 255 -7.40 -5.38 -18.99
N THR A 256 -8.70 -5.38 -19.33
CA THR A 256 -9.73 -4.73 -18.51
C THR A 256 -9.90 -5.44 -17.17
N SER A 257 -9.73 -6.76 -17.16
CA SER A 257 -9.74 -7.53 -15.92
C SER A 257 -8.53 -7.19 -15.06
N TYR A 258 -8.79 -6.87 -13.80
CA TYR A 258 -7.80 -6.80 -12.74
C TYR A 258 -8.11 -7.84 -11.66
N ASP A 259 -8.60 -9.02 -12.08
CA ASP A 259 -8.88 -10.16 -11.19
C ASP A 259 -7.68 -10.48 -10.30
N TYR A 260 -6.47 -10.36 -10.85
CA TYR A 260 -5.20 -10.54 -10.17
C TYR A 260 -4.97 -11.98 -9.66
N GLY A 261 -5.87 -12.91 -9.93
CA GLY A 261 -5.93 -14.19 -9.25
C GLY A 261 -6.08 -14.03 -7.73
N ALA A 262 -6.83 -13.03 -7.31
CA ALA A 262 -7.01 -12.64 -5.91
C ALA A 262 -7.87 -13.62 -5.10
N ALA A 263 -7.92 -13.44 -3.79
CA ALA A 263 -8.79 -14.25 -2.91
C ALA A 263 -10.28 -14.07 -3.25
N LEU A 264 -10.69 -12.86 -3.61
CA LEU A 264 -12.01 -12.55 -4.16
C LEU A 264 -11.87 -12.30 -5.66
N LYS A 265 -12.69 -12.99 -6.46
CA LYS A 265 -12.69 -12.86 -7.91
C LYS A 265 -13.31 -11.55 -8.38
N GLU A 266 -12.92 -11.10 -9.56
CA GLU A 266 -13.49 -9.93 -10.23
C GLU A 266 -15.02 -9.98 -10.30
N SER A 267 -15.60 -11.17 -10.48
CA SER A 267 -17.05 -11.41 -10.51
C SER A 267 -17.73 -11.40 -9.13
N GLY A 268 -16.99 -11.18 -8.04
CA GLY A 268 -17.50 -11.18 -6.66
C GLY A 268 -17.55 -12.54 -5.99
N GLY A 269 -17.16 -13.65 -6.67
CA GLY A 269 -17.04 -14.97 -6.07
C GLY A 269 -15.73 -15.14 -5.29
N VAL A 270 -15.61 -16.23 -4.53
CA VAL A 270 -14.37 -16.61 -3.86
C VAL A 270 -13.51 -17.50 -4.76
N SER A 271 -12.20 -17.29 -4.70
CA SER A 271 -11.22 -18.19 -5.32
C SER A 271 -10.79 -19.29 -4.34
N GLU A 272 -10.02 -20.27 -4.82
CA GLU A 272 -9.42 -21.29 -3.97
C GLU A 272 -8.48 -20.72 -2.89
N LYS A 273 -7.89 -19.55 -3.14
CA LYS A 273 -7.02 -18.83 -2.19
C LYS A 273 -7.77 -18.32 -0.97
N PHE A 274 -9.06 -18.07 -1.09
CA PHE A 274 -9.86 -17.49 0.00
C PHE A 274 -9.77 -18.32 1.28
N ALA A 275 -9.86 -19.63 1.18
CA ALA A 275 -9.76 -20.51 2.35
C ALA A 275 -8.38 -20.42 3.02
N ALA A 276 -7.31 -20.32 2.24
CA ALA A 276 -5.94 -20.18 2.76
C ALA A 276 -5.74 -18.83 3.47
N VAL A 277 -6.19 -17.74 2.87
CA VAL A 277 -6.11 -16.38 3.43
C VAL A 277 -7.00 -16.27 4.66
N LYS A 278 -8.22 -16.84 4.63
CA LYS A 278 -9.08 -16.90 5.81
C LYS A 278 -8.41 -17.63 6.97
N GLY A 279 -7.75 -18.77 6.70
CA GLY A 279 -7.01 -19.51 7.72
C GLY A 279 -5.88 -18.68 8.36
N VAL A 280 -5.21 -17.82 7.61
CA VAL A 280 -4.25 -16.84 8.15
C VAL A 280 -4.97 -15.81 9.03
N GLY A 281 -6.10 -15.28 8.57
CA GLY A 281 -6.93 -14.34 9.33
C GLY A 281 -7.42 -14.93 10.66
N ASP A 282 -7.92 -16.18 10.64
CA ASP A 282 -8.37 -16.90 11.85
C ASP A 282 -7.21 -17.10 12.84
N PHE A 283 -6.02 -17.43 12.35
CA PHE A 283 -4.80 -17.51 13.18
C PHE A 283 -4.44 -16.16 13.81
N VAL A 284 -4.44 -15.08 13.02
CA VAL A 284 -4.13 -13.74 13.52
C VAL A 284 -5.19 -13.26 14.51
N ASN A 285 -6.47 -13.51 14.25
CA ASN A 285 -7.55 -13.18 15.20
C ASN A 285 -7.37 -13.88 16.55
N ARG A 286 -6.86 -15.11 16.56
CA ARG A 286 -6.64 -15.89 17.77
C ARG A 286 -5.35 -15.48 18.52
N PHE A 287 -4.27 -15.20 17.80
CA PHE A 287 -2.93 -15.02 18.38
C PHE A 287 -2.35 -13.61 18.16
N GLY A 288 -3.07 -12.71 17.48
CA GLY A 288 -2.54 -11.40 17.06
C GLY A 288 -2.06 -10.53 18.22
N THR A 289 -2.77 -10.56 19.35
CA THR A 289 -2.33 -9.81 20.55
C THR A 289 -0.99 -10.32 21.07
N GLN A 290 -0.78 -11.63 21.11
CA GLN A 290 0.49 -12.23 21.51
C GLN A 290 1.59 -11.92 20.50
N LEU A 291 1.29 -12.02 19.21
CA LEU A 291 2.24 -11.67 18.14
C LEU A 291 2.66 -10.21 18.23
N ALA A 292 1.71 -9.29 18.40
CA ALA A 292 1.98 -7.85 18.49
C ALA A 292 2.86 -7.49 19.71
N ARG A 293 2.74 -8.24 20.81
CA ARG A 293 3.52 -8.05 22.06
C ARG A 293 4.83 -8.84 22.10
N SER A 294 5.19 -9.51 21.01
CA SER A 294 6.37 -10.36 20.94
C SER A 294 7.39 -9.81 19.94
N GLU A 295 8.65 -10.10 20.19
CA GLU A 295 9.75 -9.85 19.26
C GLU A 295 10.16 -11.14 18.56
N ALA A 296 10.41 -11.06 17.25
CA ALA A 296 11.08 -12.15 16.55
C ALA A 296 12.52 -12.22 17.02
N ILE A 297 12.97 -13.41 17.40
CA ILE A 297 14.35 -13.65 17.83
C ILE A 297 15.01 -14.64 16.89
N GLU A 298 16.33 -14.53 16.75
CA GLU A 298 17.11 -15.55 16.06
C GLU A 298 16.98 -16.88 16.82
N PHE A 299 16.70 -17.92 16.07
CA PHE A 299 16.60 -19.27 16.60
C PHE A 299 17.36 -20.22 15.68
N THR A 300 18.35 -20.88 16.24
CA THR A 300 19.11 -21.91 15.56
C THR A 300 18.64 -23.27 16.08
N THR A 301 18.13 -24.12 15.21
CA THR A 301 17.85 -25.51 15.59
C THR A 301 19.15 -26.30 15.51
N SER A 302 19.44 -27.11 16.53
CA SER A 302 20.54 -28.07 16.50
C SER A 302 20.30 -29.24 15.55
N ASP A 303 19.06 -29.41 15.09
CA ASP A 303 18.65 -30.51 14.23
C ASP A 303 18.53 -30.04 12.78
N ASN A 304 19.20 -30.75 11.87
CA ASN A 304 19.10 -30.57 10.42
C ASN A 304 17.71 -31.01 9.90
N ILE A 305 16.66 -30.29 10.29
CA ILE A 305 15.35 -30.47 9.67
C ILE A 305 15.42 -29.73 8.34
N LYS A 306 15.73 -30.45 7.26
CA LYS A 306 15.67 -29.92 5.92
C LYS A 306 14.24 -29.46 5.63
N ASP A 307 14.12 -28.31 4.99
CA ASP A 307 12.85 -27.74 4.51
C ASP A 307 11.90 -27.20 5.58
N LEU A 308 12.33 -27.02 6.83
CA LEU A 308 11.54 -26.37 7.87
C LEU A 308 12.09 -24.98 8.22
N THR A 309 11.29 -23.95 8.04
CA THR A 309 11.58 -22.62 8.54
C THR A 309 10.86 -22.41 9.87
N VAL A 310 11.62 -22.15 10.90
CA VAL A 310 11.10 -21.87 12.25
C VAL A 310 11.29 -20.39 12.56
N GLY A 311 10.20 -19.70 12.87
CA GLY A 311 10.23 -18.36 13.44
C GLY A 311 9.88 -18.46 14.94
N VAL A 312 10.76 -17.94 15.78
CA VAL A 312 10.52 -17.89 17.22
C VAL A 312 10.24 -16.46 17.64
N ARG A 313 9.21 -16.26 18.44
CA ARG A 313 8.85 -14.96 19.00
C ARG A 313 8.83 -15.04 20.52
N ARG A 314 9.45 -14.06 21.17
CA ARG A 314 9.47 -13.93 22.62
C ARG A 314 8.56 -12.79 23.04
N THR A 315 7.62 -13.04 23.93
CA THR A 315 6.85 -11.99 24.61
C THR A 315 7.74 -11.22 25.57
N LYS A 316 7.57 -9.91 25.59
CA LYS A 316 8.20 -9.03 26.60
C LYS A 316 7.52 -9.18 27.93
#